data_2ba642c35ac9d2fb4261cf088ae825dd
#
_entry.id   2ba642c35ac9d2fb4261cf088ae825dd
#
_cell.length_a   1.000
_cell.length_b   1.000
_cell.length_c   1.000
_cell.angle_alpha   90.00
_cell.angle_beta   90.00
_cell.angle_gamma   90.00
#
_symmetry.space_group_name_H-M   'P 1'
#
loop_
_entity.id
_entity.type
_entity.pdbx_description
1 polymer ?
#
loop_
_entity_poly.entity_id
_entity_poly.type
_entity_poly.pdbx_seq_one_letter_code
_entity_poly.pdbx_strand_id
1 'polypeptide(L)'
;MSSYKIAIAGTGYVGLSNAILLSQHNEVYAVDIIEEKVNLINSGKSPIVDKEIQEYLATKDLNLTATTDAKKAYENADFVIISTPTNYDPKMNYFDTSSVEAVIKLVLEYNPNATMII
;
A
#
# COMPACT_ATOMS: atom_id res chain seq x y z
N MET A 1 22.60 9.26 1.67
CA MET A 1 21.22 9.71 1.89
C MET A 1 20.42 8.64 2.61
N SER A 2 19.67 9.07 3.60
CA SER A 2 18.79 8.14 4.30
C SER A 2 17.53 7.89 3.49
N SER A 3 17.13 6.64 3.42
CA SER A 3 15.84 6.27 2.86
C SER A 3 14.93 5.81 4.00
N TYR A 4 13.64 5.91 3.79
CA TYR A 4 12.65 5.46 4.76
C TYR A 4 12.10 4.09 4.38
N LYS A 5 11.57 3.40 5.37
CA LYS A 5 10.78 2.20 5.15
C LYS A 5 9.31 2.59 5.21
N ILE A 6 8.61 2.41 4.12
CA ILE A 6 7.24 2.87 3.96
C ILE A 6 6.36 1.67 3.63
N ALA A 7 5.26 1.52 4.38
CA ALA A 7 4.26 0.53 4.07
C ALA A 7 3.02 1.24 3.52
N ILE A 8 2.44 0.69 2.47
CA ILE A 8 1.22 1.24 1.88
C ILE A 8 0.14 0.17 1.94
N ALA A 9 -0.93 0.47 2.65
CA ALA A 9 -2.06 -0.41 2.78
C ALA A 9 -3.04 -0.16 1.64
N GLY A 10 -3.23 -1.15 0.80
CA GLY A 10 -4.09 -1.07 -0.37
C GLY A 10 -3.32 -0.81 -1.65
N THR A 11 -3.67 -1.53 -2.72
CA THR A 11 -3.03 -1.43 -4.02
C THR A 11 -4.00 -0.98 -5.10
N GLY A 12 -4.97 -0.13 -4.72
CA GLY A 12 -5.80 0.58 -5.68
C GLY A 12 -4.99 1.64 -6.40
N TYR A 13 -5.65 2.46 -7.21
CA TYR A 13 -4.96 3.47 -8.02
C TYR A 13 -4.07 4.40 -7.18
N VAL A 14 -4.64 4.96 -6.10
CA VAL A 14 -3.91 5.91 -5.24
C VAL A 14 -2.76 5.23 -4.52
N GLY A 15 -3.02 4.07 -3.90
CA GLY A 15 -1.99 3.34 -3.16
C GLY A 15 -0.85 2.89 -4.04
N LEU A 16 -1.15 2.33 -5.20
CA LEU A 16 -0.13 1.85 -6.12
C LEU A 16 0.66 3.00 -6.74
N SER A 17 0.00 4.11 -7.08
CA SER A 17 0.68 5.30 -7.58
C SER A 17 1.69 5.85 -6.55
N ASN A 18 1.29 5.93 -5.29
CA ASN A 18 2.17 6.36 -4.21
C ASN A 18 3.31 5.36 -3.99
N ALA A 19 3.01 4.06 -4.07
CA ALA A 19 4.04 3.03 -3.93
C ALA A 19 5.12 3.18 -4.99
N ILE A 20 4.73 3.37 -6.23
CA ILE A 20 5.68 3.57 -7.34
C ILE A 20 6.52 4.82 -7.13
N LEU A 21 5.87 5.93 -6.80
CA LEU A 21 6.56 7.21 -6.62
C LEU A 21 7.59 7.13 -5.49
N LEU A 22 7.19 6.59 -4.34
CA LEU A 22 8.05 6.54 -3.16
C LEU A 22 9.14 5.49 -3.26
N SER A 23 8.89 4.38 -3.96
CA SER A 23 9.86 3.29 -4.10
C SER A 23 11.05 3.62 -4.99
N GLN A 24 11.01 4.74 -5.68
CA GLN A 24 12.17 5.21 -6.46
C GLN A 24 13.32 5.63 -5.55
N HIS A 25 13.04 6.03 -4.32
CA HIS A 25 14.03 6.54 -3.37
C HIS A 25 13.94 5.92 -1.98
N ASN A 26 12.94 5.09 -1.71
CA ASN A 26 12.72 4.48 -0.40
C ASN A 26 12.36 3.00 -0.57
N GLU A 27 12.51 2.24 0.52
CA GLU A 27 12.03 0.87 0.55
C GLU A 27 10.53 0.88 0.84
N VAL A 28 9.72 0.32 -0.06
CA VAL A 28 8.27 0.34 0.04
C VAL A 28 7.70 -1.08 0.04
N TYR A 29 6.82 -1.36 0.98
CA TYR A 29 6.00 -2.57 1.00
C TYR A 29 4.55 -2.18 0.71
N ALA A 30 3.98 -2.76 -0.33
CA ALA A 30 2.57 -2.59 -0.67
C ALA A 30 1.79 -3.79 -0.13
N VAL A 31 0.83 -3.52 0.73
CA VAL A 31 0.03 -4.56 1.38
C VAL A 31 -1.35 -4.64 0.74
N ASP A 32 -1.74 -5.84 0.34
CA ASP A 32 -3.08 -6.10 -0.15
C ASP A 32 -3.53 -7.48 0.32
N ILE A 33 -4.82 -7.64 0.52
CA ILE A 33 -5.41 -8.93 0.92
C ILE A 33 -5.58 -9.88 -0.26
N ILE A 34 -5.46 -9.39 -1.49
CA ILE A 34 -5.65 -10.16 -2.70
C ILE A 34 -4.29 -10.63 -3.21
N GLU A 35 -3.99 -11.90 -3.03
CA GLU A 35 -2.72 -12.50 -3.40
C GLU A 35 -2.40 -12.33 -4.89
N GLU A 36 -3.40 -12.41 -5.76
CA GLU A 36 -3.23 -12.24 -7.20
C GLU A 36 -2.64 -10.88 -7.54
N LYS A 37 -3.13 -9.81 -6.88
CA LYS A 37 -2.58 -8.46 -7.07
C LYS A 37 -1.13 -8.38 -6.60
N VAL A 38 -0.84 -8.99 -5.46
CA VAL A 38 0.51 -9.04 -4.91
C VAL A 38 1.48 -9.70 -5.88
N ASN A 39 1.07 -10.83 -6.45
CA ASN A 39 1.89 -11.56 -7.41
C ASN A 39 2.14 -10.75 -8.69
N LEU A 40 1.14 -10.03 -9.18
CA LEU A 40 1.30 -9.17 -10.35
C LEU A 40 2.32 -8.06 -10.10
N ILE A 41 2.21 -7.37 -8.99
CA ILE A 41 3.12 -6.27 -8.64
C ILE A 41 4.56 -6.78 -8.52
N ASN A 42 4.76 -7.90 -7.85
CA ASN A 42 6.09 -8.49 -7.69
C ASN A 42 6.70 -8.98 -9.01
N SER A 43 5.84 -9.26 -9.99
CA SER A 43 6.27 -9.64 -11.34
C SER A 43 6.50 -8.47 -12.27
N GLY A 44 6.34 -7.23 -11.78
CA GLY A 44 6.47 -6.03 -12.59
C GLY A 44 5.26 -5.74 -13.45
N LYS A 45 4.11 -6.28 -13.07
CA LYS A 45 2.84 -6.09 -13.79
C LYS A 45 1.86 -5.32 -12.94
N SER A 46 1.03 -4.50 -13.57
CA SER A 46 0.01 -3.73 -12.86
C SER A 46 -1.27 -4.52 -12.69
N PRO A 47 -1.86 -4.56 -11.49
CA PRO A 47 -3.20 -5.10 -11.29
C PRO A 47 -4.30 -4.13 -11.75
N ILE A 48 -3.92 -2.93 -12.14
CA ILE A 48 -4.83 -1.87 -12.58
C ILE A 48 -4.54 -1.56 -14.04
N VAL A 49 -5.59 -1.28 -14.82
CA VAL A 49 -5.45 -0.86 -16.21
C VAL A 49 -5.10 0.62 -16.24
N ASP A 50 -3.82 0.94 -16.11
CA ASP A 50 -3.28 2.29 -16.21
C ASP A 50 -1.94 2.24 -16.90
N LYS A 51 -1.83 2.96 -17.98
CA LYS A 51 -0.65 2.94 -18.85
C LYS A 51 0.61 3.41 -18.15
N GLU A 52 0.53 4.47 -17.37
CA GLU A 52 1.69 5.02 -16.65
C GLU A 52 2.16 4.07 -15.56
N ILE A 53 1.24 3.49 -14.80
CA ILE A 53 1.55 2.53 -13.75
C ILE A 53 2.21 1.29 -14.37
N GLN A 54 1.64 0.77 -15.45
CA GLN A 54 2.20 -0.38 -16.15
C GLN A 54 3.61 -0.11 -16.66
N GLU A 55 3.84 1.07 -17.22
CA GLU A 55 5.15 1.47 -17.73
C GLU A 55 6.17 1.58 -16.61
N TYR A 56 5.85 2.23 -15.49
CA TYR A 56 6.76 2.38 -14.38
C TYR A 56 7.11 1.04 -13.73
N LEU A 57 6.14 0.16 -13.56
CA LEU A 57 6.39 -1.17 -13.00
C LEU A 57 7.29 -2.01 -13.90
N ALA A 58 7.17 -1.85 -15.21
CA ALA A 58 7.93 -2.63 -16.17
C ALA A 58 9.34 -2.10 -16.42
N THR A 59 9.53 -0.78 -16.33
CA THR A 59 10.77 -0.13 -16.81
C THR A 59 11.60 0.54 -15.71
N LYS A 60 10.99 0.92 -14.58
CA LYS A 60 11.72 1.60 -13.51
C LYS A 60 12.29 0.62 -12.51
N ASP A 61 13.45 0.95 -11.96
CA ASP A 61 14.07 0.19 -10.89
C ASP A 61 13.46 0.65 -9.57
N LEU A 62 12.48 -0.09 -9.10
CA LEU A 62 11.70 0.26 -7.91
C LEU A 62 12.05 -0.68 -6.76
N ASN A 63 12.30 -0.12 -5.59
CA ASN A 63 12.47 -0.89 -4.37
C ASN A 63 11.10 -1.16 -3.74
N LEU A 64 10.26 -1.86 -4.48
CA LEU A 64 8.87 -2.14 -4.14
C LEU A 64 8.65 -3.64 -4.02
N THR A 65 8.13 -4.04 -2.87
CA THR A 65 7.72 -5.42 -2.61
C THR A 65 6.25 -5.42 -2.21
N ALA A 66 5.45 -6.20 -2.88
CA ALA A 66 4.06 -6.41 -2.49
C ALA A 66 3.95 -7.65 -1.60
N THR A 67 3.05 -7.62 -0.64
CA THR A 67 2.85 -8.74 0.29
C THR A 67 1.43 -8.76 0.83
N THR A 68 0.97 -9.96 1.18
CA THR A 68 -0.27 -10.14 1.94
C THR A 68 0.00 -10.16 3.45
N ASP A 69 1.26 -10.15 3.86
CA ASP A 69 1.66 -10.21 5.26
C ASP A 69 1.81 -8.79 5.84
N ALA A 70 0.76 -8.33 6.51
CA ALA A 70 0.73 -7.01 7.12
C ALA A 70 1.81 -6.84 8.18
N LYS A 71 2.07 -7.86 8.97
CA LYS A 71 3.10 -7.80 10.02
C LYS A 71 4.46 -7.48 9.43
N LYS A 72 4.84 -8.20 8.37
CA LYS A 72 6.13 -8.02 7.71
C LYS A 72 6.29 -6.59 7.17
N ALA A 73 5.21 -6.03 6.65
CA ALA A 73 5.23 -4.68 6.09
C ALA A 73 5.27 -3.60 7.17
N TYR A 74 4.51 -3.77 8.24
CA TYR A 74 4.32 -2.70 9.22
C TYR A 74 5.35 -2.68 10.34
N GLU A 75 5.89 -3.83 10.74
CA GLU A 75 6.72 -3.92 11.96
C GLU A 75 7.98 -3.05 11.92
N ASN A 76 8.52 -2.78 10.74
CA ASN A 76 9.73 -1.96 10.58
C ASN A 76 9.47 -0.68 9.78
N ALA A 77 8.21 -0.34 9.52
CA ALA A 77 7.89 0.85 8.74
C ALA A 77 8.09 2.12 9.55
N ASP A 78 8.69 3.12 8.93
CA ASP A 78 8.77 4.47 9.48
C ASP A 78 7.45 5.21 9.25
N PHE A 79 6.82 4.98 8.10
CA PHE A 79 5.54 5.56 7.71
C PHE A 79 4.61 4.47 7.19
N VAL A 80 3.34 4.60 7.50
CA VAL A 80 2.30 3.73 6.94
C VAL A 80 1.26 4.63 6.27
N ILE A 81 1.12 4.48 4.96
CA ILE A 81 0.13 5.23 4.18
C ILE A 81 -1.09 4.32 3.99
N ILE A 82 -2.23 4.79 4.45
CA ILE A 82 -3.47 4.02 4.38
C ILE A 82 -4.27 4.49 3.18
N SER A 83 -4.33 3.63 2.17
CA SER A 83 -5.00 3.89 0.90
C SER A 83 -6.09 2.85 0.60
N THR A 84 -6.58 2.18 1.64
CA THR A 84 -7.69 1.26 1.49
C THR A 84 -8.96 2.05 1.15
N PRO A 85 -9.83 1.51 0.28
CA PRO A 85 -11.01 2.25 -0.12
C PRO A 85 -12.00 2.43 1.02
N THR A 86 -12.66 3.60 1.02
CA THR A 86 -13.84 3.83 1.84
C THR A 86 -15.05 3.68 0.91
N ASN A 87 -16.02 2.87 1.30
CA ASN A 87 -17.21 2.62 0.51
C ASN A 87 -18.36 3.48 1.01
N TYR A 88 -19.02 4.15 0.08
CA TYR A 88 -20.25 4.89 0.41
C TYR A 88 -21.44 3.96 0.30
N ASP A 89 -22.23 3.87 1.37
CA ASP A 89 -23.45 3.08 1.39
C ASP A 89 -24.66 4.03 1.22
N PRO A 90 -25.28 4.04 0.05
CA PRO A 90 -26.41 4.96 -0.21
C PRO A 90 -27.65 4.66 0.65
N LYS A 91 -27.81 3.43 1.12
CA LYS A 91 -28.92 3.06 1.99
C LYS A 91 -28.76 3.65 3.38
N MET A 92 -27.56 3.64 3.89
CA MET A 92 -27.22 4.13 5.23
C MET A 92 -26.78 5.59 5.20
N ASN A 93 -26.50 6.12 4.02
CA ASN A 93 -26.03 7.49 3.81
C ASN A 93 -24.78 7.82 4.62
N TYR A 94 -23.81 6.90 4.61
CA TYR A 94 -22.50 7.12 5.27
C TYR A 94 -21.39 6.40 4.50
N PHE A 95 -20.15 6.79 4.81
CA PHE A 95 -18.95 6.10 4.30
C PHE A 95 -18.54 4.99 5.24
N ASP A 96 -18.25 3.82 4.68
CA ASP A 96 -17.72 2.69 5.44
C ASP A 96 -16.22 2.85 5.59
N THR A 97 -15.75 3.10 6.81
CA THR A 97 -14.33 3.27 7.14
C THR A 97 -13.72 2.03 7.79
N SER A 98 -14.42 0.90 7.77
CA SER A 98 -13.97 -0.32 8.45
C SER A 98 -12.60 -0.80 7.95
N SER A 99 -12.30 -0.68 6.66
CA SER A 99 -11.00 -1.06 6.10
C SER A 99 -9.87 -0.22 6.68
N VAL A 100 -10.09 1.09 6.80
CA VAL A 100 -9.10 2.02 7.37
C VAL A 100 -8.87 1.70 8.85
N GLU A 101 -9.93 1.49 9.60
CA GLU A 101 -9.85 1.16 11.02
C GLU A 101 -9.12 -0.15 11.26
N ALA A 102 -9.35 -1.16 10.42
CA ALA A 102 -8.67 -2.44 10.51
C ALA A 102 -7.16 -2.27 10.31
N VAL A 103 -6.74 -1.45 9.36
CA VAL A 103 -5.32 -1.18 9.12
C VAL A 103 -4.71 -0.45 10.32
N ILE A 104 -5.39 0.55 10.86
CA ILE A 104 -4.91 1.30 12.03
C ILE A 104 -4.66 0.36 13.21
N LYS A 105 -5.58 -0.56 13.47
CA LYS A 105 -5.42 -1.54 14.54
C LYS A 105 -4.20 -2.44 14.33
N LEU A 106 -3.99 -2.91 13.11
CA LEU A 106 -2.83 -3.75 12.79
C LEU A 106 -1.52 -2.98 12.97
N VAL A 107 -1.46 -1.74 12.53
CA VAL A 107 -0.27 -0.91 12.69
C VAL A 107 0.03 -0.69 14.17
N LEU A 108 -0.97 -0.38 14.97
CA LEU A 108 -0.79 -0.17 16.42
C LEU A 108 -0.32 -1.45 17.11
N GLU A 109 -0.76 -2.62 16.64
CA GLU A 109 -0.34 -3.90 17.19
C GLU A 109 1.11 -4.22 16.86
N TYR A 110 1.51 -4.03 15.59
CA TYR A 110 2.83 -4.44 15.12
C TYR A 110 3.91 -3.36 15.23
N ASN A 111 3.52 -2.09 15.14
CA ASN A 111 4.46 -0.98 15.20
C ASN A 111 3.77 0.31 15.64
N PRO A 112 3.57 0.50 16.95
CA PRO A 112 2.88 1.70 17.45
C PRO A 112 3.67 2.99 17.24
N ASN A 113 4.94 2.88 16.87
CA ASN A 113 5.80 4.06 16.64
C ASN A 113 5.75 4.57 15.20
N ALA A 114 5.12 3.83 14.29
CA ALA A 114 5.02 4.27 12.90
C ALA A 114 4.10 5.48 12.76
N THR A 115 4.47 6.41 11.88
CA THR A 115 3.61 7.53 11.54
C THR A 115 2.60 7.08 10.49
N MET A 116 1.32 7.20 10.80
CA MET A 116 0.24 6.83 9.88
C MET A 116 -0.26 8.05 9.12
N ILE A 117 -0.44 7.88 7.81
CA ILE A 117 -0.95 8.91 6.91
C ILE A 117 -2.21 8.37 6.25
N ILE A 118 -3.28 9.08 6.39
CA ILE A 118 -4.58 8.67 5.85
C ILE A 118 -4.97 9.56 4.67
#